data_37e9c6eff133069f3ce4243e71dc92bb
#
_entry.id   37e9c6eff133069f3ce4243e71dc92bb
#
_cell.length_a   1.000
_cell.length_b   1.000
_cell.length_c   1.000
_cell.angle_alpha   90.00
_cell.angle_beta   90.00
_cell.angle_gamma   90.00
#
_symmetry.space_group_name_H-M   'P 1'
#
loop_
_entity.id
_entity.type
_entity.pdbx_description
1 polymer ?
#
loop_
_entity_poly.entity_id
_entity_poly.type
_entity_poly.pdbx_seq_one_letter_code
_entity_poly.pdbx_strand_id
1 'polypeptide(L)'
;MAKKAWKERNKRKQETVKKYAALRAELKAKRDYAGLAQLPRDASPTRVVNRCSFSGRRRGYWRKFGCSRLTFREAALNGLIPGVTKASW
;
A
#
# COMPACT_ATOMS: atom_id res chain seq x y z
N MET A 1 -0.01 -12.70 -10.86
CA MET A 1 0.93 -11.94 -10.01
C MET A 1 1.17 -10.54 -10.55
N ALA A 2 1.42 -9.59 -9.66
CA ALA A 2 1.77 -8.23 -10.07
C ALA A 2 3.17 -8.20 -10.70
N LYS A 3 3.30 -7.44 -11.77
CA LYS A 3 4.60 -7.26 -12.42
C LYS A 3 5.54 -6.41 -11.53
N LYS A 4 6.84 -6.65 -11.65
CA LYS A 4 7.87 -5.89 -10.92
C LYS A 4 7.72 -4.37 -11.14
N ALA A 5 7.33 -3.94 -12.34
CA ALA A 5 7.11 -2.55 -12.66
C ALA A 5 6.06 -1.88 -11.77
N TRP A 6 5.01 -2.59 -11.39
CA TRP A 6 3.97 -2.08 -10.50
C TRP A 6 4.48 -1.86 -9.08
N LYS A 7 5.32 -2.78 -8.59
CA LYS A 7 5.96 -2.66 -7.27
C LYS A 7 6.88 -1.44 -7.23
N GLU A 8 7.69 -1.25 -8.28
CA GLU A 8 8.60 -0.12 -8.38
C GLU A 8 7.86 1.21 -8.48
N ARG A 9 6.75 1.28 -9.22
CA ARG A 9 5.92 2.47 -9.29
C ARG A 9 5.35 2.84 -7.93
N ASN A 10 4.86 1.86 -7.18
CA ASN A 10 4.32 2.10 -5.85
C ASN A 10 5.40 2.63 -4.91
N LYS A 11 6.60 2.09 -4.99
CA LYS A 11 7.75 2.53 -4.21
C LYS A 11 8.12 3.99 -4.52
N ARG A 12 8.14 4.36 -5.80
CA ARG A 12 8.38 5.75 -6.24
C ARG A 12 7.30 6.69 -5.70
N LYS A 13 6.03 6.27 -5.71
CA LYS A 13 4.93 7.05 -5.14
C LYS A 13 5.13 7.27 -3.64
N GLN A 14 5.55 6.26 -2.90
CA GLN A 14 5.85 6.38 -1.48
C GLN A 14 6.94 7.41 -1.22
N GLU A 15 8.01 7.40 -2.01
CA GLU A 15 9.11 8.38 -1.91
C GLU A 15 8.62 9.79 -2.21
N THR A 16 7.82 9.98 -3.26
CA THR A 16 7.24 11.27 -3.62
C THR A 16 6.32 11.79 -2.54
N VAL A 17 5.48 10.94 -1.95
CA VAL A 17 4.59 11.31 -0.84
C VAL A 17 5.39 11.79 0.36
N LYS A 18 6.46 11.11 0.73
CA LYS A 18 7.34 11.52 1.82
C LYS A 18 7.99 12.88 1.55
N LYS A 19 8.44 13.11 0.32
CA LYS A 19 9.10 14.35 -0.09
C LYS A 19 8.18 15.56 0.06
N TYR A 20 6.92 15.41 -0.29
CA TYR A 20 5.95 16.52 -0.27
C TYR A 20 5.04 16.52 0.96
N ALA A 21 5.22 15.62 1.91
CA ALA A 21 4.34 15.49 3.07
C ALA A 21 4.27 16.77 3.91
N ALA A 22 5.41 17.38 4.22
CA ALA A 22 5.48 18.60 5.03
C ALA A 22 4.82 19.78 4.30
N LEU A 23 5.15 19.97 3.02
CA LEU A 23 4.58 21.03 2.20
C LEU A 23 3.07 20.87 2.06
N ARG A 24 2.60 19.64 1.86
CA ARG A 24 1.17 19.35 1.75
C ARG A 24 0.43 19.68 3.04
N ALA A 25 0.98 19.32 4.21
CA ALA A 25 0.41 19.64 5.51
C ALA A 25 0.32 21.16 5.73
N GLU A 26 1.36 21.89 5.36
CA GLU A 26 1.41 23.33 5.46
C GLU A 26 0.34 24.00 4.58
N LEU A 27 0.21 23.58 3.33
CA LEU A 27 -0.80 24.09 2.40
C LEU A 27 -2.22 23.78 2.85
N LYS A 28 -2.45 22.61 3.46
CA LYS A 28 -3.75 22.26 4.05
C LYS A 28 -4.10 23.16 5.22
N ALA A 29 -3.13 23.46 6.09
CA ALA A 29 -3.32 24.33 7.24
C ALA A 29 -3.70 25.76 6.80
N LYS A 30 -3.11 26.24 5.71
CA LYS A 30 -3.40 27.54 5.11
C LYS A 30 -4.66 27.54 4.23
N ARG A 31 -5.24 26.38 3.99
CA ARG A 31 -6.38 26.16 3.07
C ARG A 31 -6.09 26.66 1.65
N ASP A 32 -4.85 26.54 1.22
CA ASP A 32 -4.43 26.91 -0.13
C ASP A 32 -4.66 25.75 -1.09
N TYR A 33 -5.88 25.63 -1.60
CA TYR A 33 -6.24 24.54 -2.50
C TYR A 33 -5.61 24.68 -3.89
N ALA A 34 -5.34 25.91 -4.33
CA ALA A 34 -4.65 26.15 -5.59
C ALA A 34 -3.21 25.62 -5.53
N GLY A 35 -2.50 25.87 -4.42
CA GLY A 35 -1.17 25.32 -4.18
C GLY A 35 -1.17 23.81 -4.09
N LEU A 36 -2.17 23.23 -3.44
CA LEU A 36 -2.32 21.77 -3.38
C LEU A 36 -2.52 21.16 -4.77
N ALA A 37 -3.29 21.80 -5.63
CA ALA A 37 -3.53 21.34 -6.99
C ALA A 37 -2.27 21.39 -7.87
N GLN A 38 -1.31 22.25 -7.55
CA GLN A 38 -0.05 22.38 -8.27
C GLN A 38 0.97 21.29 -7.92
N LEU A 39 0.76 20.56 -6.81
CA LEU A 39 1.64 19.48 -6.42
C LEU A 39 1.56 18.31 -7.41
N PRO A 40 2.65 17.54 -7.60
CA PRO A 40 2.60 16.34 -8.44
C PRO A 40 1.47 15.40 -8.00
N ARG A 41 0.83 14.75 -8.96
CA ARG A 41 -0.27 13.83 -8.67
C ARG A 41 0.18 12.70 -7.74
N ASP A 42 1.40 12.21 -7.91
CA ASP A 42 1.97 11.13 -7.10
C ASP A 42 2.32 11.57 -5.67
N ALA A 43 2.24 12.86 -5.36
CA ALA A 43 2.40 13.36 -4.00
C ALA A 43 1.18 13.07 -3.12
N SER A 44 0.05 12.64 -3.70
CA SER A 44 -1.15 12.30 -2.94
C SER A 44 -0.98 10.96 -2.21
N PRO A 45 -1.15 10.92 -0.88
CA PRO A 45 -1.02 9.66 -0.13
C PRO A 45 -2.11 8.64 -0.48
N THR A 46 -3.23 9.07 -1.05
CA THR A 46 -4.30 8.15 -1.47
C THR A 46 -3.90 7.28 -2.65
N ARG A 47 -2.89 7.69 -3.43
CA ARG A 47 -2.38 6.92 -4.57
C ARG A 47 -1.41 5.82 -4.15
N VAL A 48 -0.90 5.87 -2.93
CA VAL A 48 -0.06 4.82 -2.36
C VAL A 48 -0.98 3.71 -1.84
N VAL A 49 -0.74 2.50 -2.28
CA VAL A 49 -1.55 1.33 -1.88
C VAL A 49 -0.68 0.29 -1.21
N ASN A 50 -1.25 -0.43 -0.26
CA ASN A 50 -0.58 -1.57 0.34
C ASN A 50 -0.56 -2.73 -0.66
N ARG A 51 0.60 -3.37 -0.78
CA ARG A 51 0.79 -4.51 -1.67
C ARG A 51 1.34 -5.69 -0.89
N CYS A 52 0.94 -6.89 -1.29
CA CYS A 52 1.48 -8.12 -0.73
C CYS A 52 3.01 -8.12 -0.83
N SER A 53 3.69 -8.40 0.29
CA SER A 53 5.15 -8.44 0.33
C SER A 53 5.74 -9.59 -0.50
N PHE A 54 4.94 -10.59 -0.81
CA PHE A 54 5.39 -11.77 -1.57
C PHE A 54 5.00 -11.68 -3.05
N SER A 55 3.70 -11.46 -3.33
CA SER A 55 3.20 -11.44 -4.71
C SER A 55 3.08 -10.05 -5.31
N GLY A 56 3.05 -9.01 -4.49
CA GLY A 56 2.85 -7.64 -4.95
C GLY A 56 1.41 -7.28 -5.29
N ARG A 57 0.46 -8.17 -5.01
CA ARG A 57 -0.96 -7.95 -5.28
C ARG A 57 -1.52 -6.87 -4.36
N ARG A 58 -2.27 -5.91 -4.91
CA ARG A 58 -2.91 -4.84 -4.11
C ARG A 58 -4.31 -5.22 -3.63
N ARG A 59 -5.03 -6.05 -4.36
CA ARG A 59 -6.37 -6.51 -3.98
C ARG A 59 -6.30 -7.63 -2.95
N GLY A 60 -7.27 -7.64 -2.03
CA GLY A 60 -7.32 -8.67 -1.00
C GLY A 60 -6.13 -8.62 -0.04
N TYR A 61 -5.57 -7.46 0.19
CA TYR A 61 -4.46 -7.27 1.12
C TYR A 61 -4.96 -7.24 2.57
N TRP A 62 -4.34 -8.03 3.42
CA TRP A 62 -4.63 -8.08 4.85
C TRP A 62 -3.50 -7.43 5.64
N ARG A 63 -3.78 -6.29 6.26
CA ARG A 63 -2.79 -5.51 7.02
C ARG A 63 -2.15 -6.30 8.16
N LYS A 64 -2.93 -7.14 8.82
CA LYS A 64 -2.47 -7.94 9.96
C LYS A 64 -1.30 -8.85 9.58
N PHE A 65 -1.30 -9.38 8.36
CA PHE A 65 -0.30 -10.33 7.90
C PHE A 65 0.63 -9.76 6.83
N GLY A 66 0.35 -8.57 6.32
CA GLY A 66 1.17 -7.93 5.29
C GLY A 66 1.19 -8.65 3.96
N CYS A 67 0.14 -9.41 3.65
CA CYS A 67 0.08 -10.21 2.44
C CYS A 67 -1.34 -10.28 1.87
N SER A 68 -1.47 -10.73 0.62
CA SER A 68 -2.77 -10.94 0.00
C SER A 68 -3.46 -12.17 0.58
N ARG A 69 -4.78 -12.22 0.42
CA ARG A 69 -5.58 -13.37 0.88
C ARG A 69 -5.10 -14.69 0.28
N LEU A 70 -4.65 -14.68 -0.98
CA LEU A 70 -4.16 -15.89 -1.65
C LEU A 70 -2.85 -16.38 -1.04
N THR A 71 -1.89 -15.47 -0.85
CA THR A 71 -0.61 -15.79 -0.20
C THR A 71 -0.82 -16.24 1.24
N PHE A 72 -1.71 -15.58 1.96
CA PHE A 72 -2.10 -15.94 3.32
C PHE A 72 -2.64 -17.37 3.38
N ARG A 73 -3.56 -17.70 2.47
CA ARG A 73 -4.15 -19.04 2.41
C ARG A 73 -3.09 -20.12 2.16
N GLU A 74 -2.22 -19.90 1.20
CA GLU A 74 -1.13 -20.82 0.89
C GLU A 74 -0.20 -21.03 2.09
N ALA A 75 0.22 -19.93 2.73
CA ALA A 75 1.09 -20.00 3.90
C ALA A 75 0.42 -20.72 5.07
N ALA A 76 -0.87 -20.46 5.29
CA ALA A 76 -1.63 -21.10 6.36
C ALA A 76 -1.78 -22.62 6.13
N LEU A 77 -2.07 -23.03 4.89
CA LEU A 77 -2.19 -24.45 4.53
C LEU A 77 -0.85 -25.20 4.65
N ASN A 78 0.26 -24.49 4.43
CA ASN A 78 1.61 -25.05 4.58
C ASN A 78 2.12 -24.99 6.03
N GLY A 79 1.29 -24.53 6.99
CA GLY A 79 1.66 -24.44 8.40
C GLY A 79 2.69 -23.37 8.75
N LEU A 80 2.90 -22.37 7.85
CA LEU A 80 3.86 -21.30 8.07
C LEU A 80 3.36 -20.21 9.02
N ILE A 81 2.06 -20.15 9.26
CA ILE A 81 1.44 -19.16 10.14
C ILE A 81 0.92 -19.88 11.39
N PRO A 82 1.55 -19.67 12.56
CA PRO A 82 1.12 -20.36 13.79
C PRO A 82 -0.25 -19.87 14.26
N GLY A 83 -1.04 -20.77 14.84
CA GLY A 83 -2.34 -20.45 15.40
C GLY A 83 -3.48 -20.30 14.41
N VAL A 84 -3.21 -20.45 13.13
CA VAL A 84 -4.24 -20.36 12.09
C VAL A 84 -4.73 -21.76 11.73
N THR A 85 -6.03 -21.97 11.87
CA THR A 85 -6.68 -23.22 11.51
C THR A 85 -7.83 -22.96 10.54
N LYS A 86 -8.12 -23.96 9.72
CA LYS A 86 -9.23 -23.89 8.78
C LYS A 86 -10.55 -23.92 9.56
N ALA A 87 -11.40 -22.93 9.34
CA ALA A 87 -12.72 -22.87 9.94
C ALA A 87 -13.75 -23.51 9.01
N SER A 88 -14.62 -24.32 9.60
CA SER A 88 -15.76 -24.88 8.89
C SER A 88 -16.94 -24.98 9.85
N TRP A 89 -18.10 -24.42 9.45
CA TRP A 89 -19.32 -24.42 10.25
C TRP A 89 -20.54 -24.66 9.41
#